data_547f68619aaf76b86edc9adbc1142b9f
#
_entry.id   547f68619aaf76b86edc9adbc1142b9f
#
_cell.length_a   1.000
_cell.length_b   1.000
_cell.length_c   1.000
_cell.angle_alpha   90.00
_cell.angle_beta   90.00
_cell.angle_gamma   90.00
#
_symmetry.space_group_name_H-M   'P 1'
#
loop_
_entity.id
_entity.type
_entity.pdbx_description
1 polymer ?
#
loop_
_entity_poly.entity_id
_entity_poly.type
_entity_poly.pdbx_seq_one_letter_code
_entity_poly.pdbx_strand_id
1 'polypeptide(L)'
;MTAQFKLLHEYPLFDGLSKDQMQAVMQICREECFLPDTVLFTEGEPAQELFVLVEGEVEESFTVDEAMLSLLHPVGPGEIIGCPALAPPYTQSCTVRCLTQVEVLAIDAVGLRDLFARDCETAVVIQQHVIQTLLERIGKMRLAGIAMA
;
A
#
# COMPACT_ATOMS: atom_id res chain seq x y z
N MET A 1 -6.48 -22.91 -6.50
CA MET A 1 -6.13 -21.70 -5.84
C MET A 1 -4.79 -21.81 -5.17
N THR A 2 -3.98 -20.83 -5.42
CA THR A 2 -2.60 -20.80 -5.00
C THR A 2 -2.48 -20.44 -3.52
N ALA A 3 -1.32 -20.67 -2.95
CA ALA A 3 -0.99 -20.25 -1.58
C ALA A 3 -1.23 -18.75 -1.34
N GLN A 4 -1.14 -17.93 -2.39
CA GLN A 4 -1.43 -16.51 -2.38
C GLN A 4 -2.83 -16.17 -1.93
N PHE A 5 -3.82 -16.92 -2.40
CA PHE A 5 -5.21 -16.66 -2.06
C PHE A 5 -5.46 -16.86 -0.56
N LYS A 6 -4.80 -17.85 0.05
CA LYS A 6 -4.86 -18.06 1.49
C LYS A 6 -4.23 -16.91 2.26
N LEU A 7 -3.09 -16.39 1.75
CA LEU A 7 -2.39 -15.28 2.35
C LEU A 7 -3.21 -13.99 2.30
N LEU A 8 -3.93 -13.74 1.19
CA LEU A 8 -4.76 -12.54 1.06
C LEU A 8 -5.83 -12.43 2.13
N HIS A 9 -6.47 -13.53 2.49
CA HIS A 9 -7.48 -13.53 3.56
C HIS A 9 -6.90 -13.14 4.93
N GLU A 10 -5.61 -13.33 5.12
CA GLU A 10 -4.93 -13.00 6.37
C GLU A 10 -4.57 -11.51 6.48
N TYR A 11 -4.57 -10.77 5.37
CA TYR A 11 -4.27 -9.35 5.40
C TYR A 11 -5.51 -8.52 5.75
N PRO A 12 -5.37 -7.58 6.70
CA PRO A 12 -6.50 -6.73 7.10
C PRO A 12 -7.19 -6.03 5.95
N LEU A 13 -6.44 -5.65 4.90
CA LEU A 13 -6.97 -4.95 3.73
C LEU A 13 -8.14 -5.70 3.08
N PHE A 14 -8.11 -7.03 3.09
CA PHE A 14 -9.08 -7.88 2.42
C PHE A 14 -10.07 -8.54 3.37
N ASP A 15 -9.97 -8.24 4.66
CA ASP A 15 -10.88 -8.80 5.65
C ASP A 15 -12.30 -8.27 5.42
N GLY A 16 -13.25 -9.19 5.37
CA GLY A 16 -14.65 -8.85 5.12
C GLY A 16 -15.10 -9.04 3.67
N LEU A 17 -14.20 -9.38 2.76
CA LEU A 17 -14.56 -9.70 1.38
C LEU A 17 -15.10 -11.13 1.27
N SER A 18 -16.12 -11.31 0.44
CA SER A 18 -16.59 -12.64 0.09
C SER A 18 -15.59 -13.36 -0.81
N LYS A 19 -15.78 -14.66 -1.02
CA LYS A 19 -14.93 -15.45 -1.90
C LYS A 19 -14.93 -14.89 -3.32
N ASP A 20 -16.09 -14.52 -3.84
CA ASP A 20 -16.21 -13.97 -5.20
C ASP A 20 -15.55 -12.60 -5.31
N GLN A 21 -15.72 -11.75 -4.30
CA GLN A 21 -15.06 -10.45 -4.24
C GLN A 21 -13.53 -10.60 -4.20
N MET A 22 -13.04 -11.56 -3.41
CA MET A 22 -11.62 -11.86 -3.32
C MET A 22 -11.07 -12.33 -4.67
N GLN A 23 -11.80 -13.17 -5.40
CA GLN A 23 -11.39 -13.63 -6.73
C GLN A 23 -11.29 -12.46 -7.71
N ALA A 24 -12.21 -11.51 -7.65
CA ALA A 24 -12.17 -10.33 -8.50
C ALA A 24 -10.92 -9.48 -8.21
N VAL A 25 -10.57 -9.32 -6.95
CA VAL A 25 -9.33 -8.61 -6.56
C VAL A 25 -8.10 -9.36 -7.05
N MET A 26 -8.08 -10.68 -6.93
CA MET A 26 -6.96 -11.51 -7.38
C MET A 26 -6.65 -11.33 -8.86
N GLN A 27 -7.65 -11.10 -9.70
CA GLN A 27 -7.46 -10.93 -11.14
C GLN A 27 -6.69 -9.67 -11.51
N ILE A 28 -6.66 -8.68 -10.62
CA ILE A 28 -5.93 -7.42 -10.83
C ILE A 28 -4.66 -7.33 -10.00
N CYS A 29 -4.25 -8.44 -9.40
CA CYS A 29 -3.07 -8.55 -8.56
C CYS A 29 -1.99 -9.40 -9.24
N ARG A 30 -0.72 -9.10 -8.91
CA ARG A 30 0.40 -9.95 -9.27
C ARG A 30 1.44 -9.96 -8.17
N GLU A 31 2.20 -11.04 -8.07
CA GLU A 31 3.33 -11.10 -7.17
C GLU A 31 4.56 -10.49 -7.82
N GLU A 32 5.28 -9.68 -7.05
CA GLU A 32 6.57 -9.15 -7.46
C GLU A 32 7.57 -9.26 -6.33
N CYS A 33 8.83 -9.47 -6.71
CA CYS A 33 9.96 -9.54 -5.80
C CYS A 33 10.99 -8.50 -6.22
N PHE A 34 11.51 -7.75 -5.26
CA PHE A 34 12.49 -6.70 -5.50
C PHE A 34 13.74 -6.92 -4.66
N LEU A 35 14.88 -6.62 -5.25
CA LEU A 35 16.16 -6.69 -4.55
C LEU A 35 16.33 -5.49 -3.61
N PRO A 36 17.20 -5.62 -2.58
CA PRO A 36 17.54 -4.48 -1.73
C PRO A 36 17.98 -3.27 -2.57
N ASP A 37 17.68 -2.07 -2.07
CA ASP A 37 17.97 -0.79 -2.71
C ASP A 37 17.13 -0.45 -3.95
N THR A 38 16.22 -1.34 -4.37
CA THR A 38 15.30 -1.03 -5.45
C THR A 38 14.29 0.05 -5.00
N VAL A 39 14.08 1.04 -5.85
CA VAL A 39 13.04 2.06 -5.64
C VAL A 39 11.75 1.57 -6.28
N LEU A 40 10.71 1.38 -5.46
CA LEU A 40 9.40 0.92 -5.95
C LEU A 40 8.68 2.03 -6.71
N PHE A 41 8.72 3.23 -6.20
CA PHE A 41 8.18 4.42 -6.86
C PHE A 41 8.79 5.68 -6.24
N THR A 42 8.70 6.77 -6.97
CA THR A 42 9.28 8.05 -6.58
C THR A 42 8.18 9.09 -6.35
N GLU A 43 8.38 9.94 -5.35
CA GLU A 43 7.50 11.07 -5.08
C GLU A 43 7.24 11.88 -6.36
N GLY A 44 5.99 12.19 -6.63
CA GLY A 44 5.58 12.95 -7.81
C GLY A 44 5.24 12.10 -9.03
N GLU A 45 5.57 10.82 -9.04
CA GLU A 45 5.19 9.92 -10.13
C GLU A 45 3.71 9.55 -10.07
N PRO A 46 3.09 9.23 -11.22
CA PRO A 46 1.74 8.67 -11.21
C PRO A 46 1.66 7.40 -10.39
N ALA A 47 0.63 7.29 -9.57
CA ALA A 47 0.40 6.12 -8.72
C ALA A 47 -0.31 5.04 -9.55
N GLN A 48 0.46 4.10 -10.07
CA GLN A 48 -0.03 3.05 -10.96
C GLN A 48 -0.45 1.78 -10.23
N GLU A 49 -0.01 1.61 -8.99
CA GLU A 49 -0.24 0.39 -8.23
C GLU A 49 -0.39 0.68 -6.75
N LEU A 50 -1.23 -0.11 -6.10
CA LEU A 50 -1.27 -0.24 -4.64
C LEU A 50 -0.54 -1.53 -4.30
N PHE A 51 0.34 -1.50 -3.32
CA PHE A 51 1.10 -2.67 -2.90
C PHE A 51 0.71 -3.14 -1.52
N VAL A 52 0.62 -4.45 -1.37
CA VAL A 52 0.58 -5.09 -0.05
C VAL A 52 1.93 -5.74 0.18
N LEU A 53 2.59 -5.37 1.26
CA LEU A 53 3.89 -5.92 1.60
C LEU A 53 3.72 -7.31 2.18
N VAL A 54 4.28 -8.32 1.51
CA VAL A 54 4.20 -9.72 1.94
C VAL A 54 5.39 -10.07 2.81
N GLU A 55 6.60 -9.67 2.41
CA GLU A 55 7.82 -9.96 3.13
C GLU A 55 8.84 -8.86 2.89
N GLY A 56 9.65 -8.56 3.89
CA GLY A 56 10.71 -7.57 3.82
C GLY A 56 10.32 -6.24 4.43
N GLU A 57 11.20 -5.26 4.29
CA GLU A 57 11.04 -3.93 4.83
C GLU A 57 11.36 -2.87 3.78
N VAL A 58 10.62 -1.79 3.79
CA VAL A 58 10.84 -0.64 2.92
C VAL A 58 11.01 0.63 3.75
N GLU A 59 11.60 1.64 3.14
CA GLU A 59 11.78 2.97 3.71
C GLU A 59 10.98 3.98 2.91
N GLU A 60 10.19 4.80 3.59
CA GLU A 60 9.49 5.92 2.97
C GLU A 60 10.28 7.21 3.21
N SER A 61 10.40 8.02 2.17
CA SER A 61 11.01 9.35 2.24
C SER A 61 10.20 10.35 1.44
N PHE A 62 10.21 11.61 1.88
CA PHE A 62 9.51 12.68 1.16
C PHE A 62 10.26 13.99 1.31
N THR A 63 10.00 14.90 0.37
CA THR A 63 10.62 16.22 0.35
C THR A 63 9.71 17.25 1.01
N VAL A 64 10.26 17.99 1.96
CA VAL A 64 9.59 19.16 2.55
C VAL A 64 10.45 20.37 2.27
N ASP A 65 9.87 21.32 1.56
CA ASP A 65 10.52 22.53 1.06
C ASP A 65 11.81 22.20 0.30
N GLU A 66 12.76 22.33 0.11
CA GLU A 66 13.95 21.87 -0.61
C GLU A 66 14.79 20.84 0.17
N ALA A 67 14.31 20.46 1.37
CA ALA A 67 15.02 19.48 2.20
C ALA A 67 14.36 18.12 2.06
N MET A 68 15.18 17.10 1.79
CA MET A 68 14.69 15.71 1.82
C MET A 68 14.65 15.25 3.28
N LEU A 69 13.45 15.09 3.80
CA LEU A 69 13.25 14.45 5.09
C LEU A 69 13.02 12.96 4.88
N SER A 70 14.02 12.16 5.24
CA SER A 70 13.83 10.73 5.40
C SER A 70 13.14 10.48 6.71
N LEU A 71 11.84 10.24 6.67
CA LEU A 71 11.22 9.58 7.79
C LEU A 71 11.49 8.10 7.61
N LEU A 72 12.42 7.58 8.41
CA LEU A 72 12.62 6.14 8.53
C LEU A 72 11.37 5.55 9.17
N HIS A 73 10.38 5.32 8.36
CA HIS A 73 9.22 4.57 8.77
C HIS A 73 9.34 3.19 8.12
N PRO A 74 9.85 2.19 8.88
CA PRO A 74 9.89 0.84 8.35
C PRO A 74 8.47 0.34 8.21
N VAL A 75 8.10 0.04 7.00
CA VAL A 75 6.82 -0.59 6.68
C VAL A 75 7.10 -2.09 6.56
N GLY A 76 6.45 -2.86 7.39
CA GLY A 76 6.64 -4.31 7.48
C GLY A 76 5.50 -5.12 6.84
N PRO A 77 5.61 -6.47 6.92
CA PRO A 77 4.62 -7.36 6.31
C PRO A 77 3.18 -7.08 6.73
N GLY A 78 2.28 -7.17 5.78
CA GLY A 78 0.86 -6.91 5.96
C GLY A 78 0.44 -5.47 5.72
N GLU A 79 1.39 -4.54 5.67
CA GLU A 79 1.10 -3.13 5.47
C GLU A 79 0.94 -2.79 3.99
N ILE A 80 0.21 -1.70 3.74
CA ILE A 80 -0.04 -1.20 2.39
C ILE A 80 0.89 -0.03 2.06
N ILE A 81 1.31 0.04 0.80
CA ILE A 81 2.11 1.13 0.26
C ILE A 81 1.48 1.62 -1.04
N GLY A 82 1.57 2.92 -1.30
CA GLY A 82 1.04 3.49 -2.53
C GLY A 82 -0.41 3.89 -2.47
N CYS A 83 -0.92 4.28 -1.30
CA CYS A 83 -2.32 4.71 -1.10
C CYS A 83 -2.80 5.80 -2.08
N PRO A 84 -1.96 6.73 -2.59
CA PRO A 84 -2.41 7.69 -3.59
C PRO A 84 -2.98 7.09 -4.88
N ALA A 85 -2.76 5.79 -5.13
CA ALA A 85 -3.40 5.09 -6.23
C ALA A 85 -4.94 5.10 -6.15
N LEU A 86 -5.48 5.34 -4.96
CA LEU A 86 -6.93 5.27 -4.69
C LEU A 86 -7.64 6.63 -4.71
N ALA A 87 -6.91 7.73 -4.76
CA ALA A 87 -7.52 9.06 -4.65
C ALA A 87 -6.88 10.07 -5.60
N PRO A 88 -7.68 10.93 -6.27
CA PRO A 88 -7.11 12.00 -7.09
C PRO A 88 -6.17 12.89 -6.25
N PRO A 89 -5.09 13.40 -6.82
CA PRO A 89 -4.68 13.36 -8.24
C PRO A 89 -3.89 12.10 -8.66
N TYR A 90 -3.93 11.03 -7.90
CA TYR A 90 -3.27 9.75 -8.20
C TYR A 90 -1.75 9.91 -8.42
N THR A 91 -1.13 10.69 -7.56
CA THR A 91 0.30 11.01 -7.62
C THR A 91 0.97 10.59 -6.32
N GLN A 92 2.10 9.89 -6.41
CA GLN A 92 2.80 9.40 -5.24
C GLN A 92 3.27 10.54 -4.34
N SER A 93 2.99 10.42 -3.04
CA SER A 93 3.30 11.43 -2.03
C SER A 93 4.65 11.20 -1.35
N CYS A 94 5.30 10.10 -1.63
CA CYS A 94 6.60 9.76 -1.08
C CYS A 94 7.38 8.86 -2.04
N THR A 95 8.68 8.70 -1.77
CA THR A 95 9.55 7.75 -2.44
C THR A 95 9.68 6.53 -1.54
N VAL A 96 9.56 5.33 -2.10
CA VAL A 96 9.69 4.08 -1.34
C VAL A 96 10.85 3.26 -1.90
N ARG A 97 11.77 2.90 -1.03
CA ARG A 97 12.96 2.12 -1.35
C ARG A 97 13.00 0.85 -0.52
N CYS A 98 13.37 -0.28 -1.14
CA CYS A 98 13.53 -1.54 -0.44
C CYS A 98 14.79 -1.52 0.43
N LEU A 99 14.64 -1.82 1.72
CA LEU A 99 15.77 -1.96 2.64
C LEU A 99 16.35 -3.37 2.60
N THR A 100 15.49 -4.35 2.37
CA THR A 100 15.83 -5.76 2.22
C THR A 100 15.31 -6.27 0.89
N GLN A 101 15.45 -7.54 0.63
CA GLN A 101 14.67 -8.18 -0.43
C GLN A 101 13.20 -8.10 -0.03
N VAL A 102 12.34 -7.69 -0.95
CA VAL A 102 10.94 -7.40 -0.69
C VAL A 102 10.05 -8.21 -1.62
N GLU A 103 9.06 -8.86 -1.04
CA GLU A 103 7.97 -9.48 -1.79
C GLU A 103 6.71 -8.68 -1.58
N VAL A 104 6.03 -8.35 -2.66
CA VAL A 104 4.78 -7.59 -2.63
C VAL A 104 3.72 -8.27 -3.46
N LEU A 105 2.48 -7.97 -3.10
CA LEU A 105 1.34 -8.15 -3.97
C LEU A 105 1.05 -6.78 -4.59
N ALA A 106 1.22 -6.68 -5.90
CA ALA A 106 0.96 -5.45 -6.63
C ALA A 106 -0.46 -5.47 -7.19
N ILE A 107 -1.24 -4.46 -6.84
CA ILE A 107 -2.63 -4.33 -7.27
C ILE A 107 -2.71 -3.21 -8.28
N ASP A 108 -3.19 -3.52 -9.49
CA ASP A 108 -3.31 -2.52 -10.55
C ASP A 108 -4.31 -1.42 -10.15
N ALA A 109 -3.87 -0.18 -10.16
CA ALA A 109 -4.69 0.95 -9.72
C ALA A 109 -5.91 1.18 -10.60
N VAL A 110 -5.74 1.10 -11.91
CA VAL A 110 -6.85 1.26 -12.87
C VAL A 110 -7.86 0.13 -12.67
N GLY A 111 -7.36 -1.10 -12.59
CA GLY A 111 -8.21 -2.27 -12.34
C GLY A 111 -8.98 -2.17 -11.04
N LEU A 112 -8.34 -1.68 -9.98
CA LEU A 112 -8.96 -1.51 -8.67
C LEU A 112 -10.06 -0.44 -8.70
N ARG A 113 -9.80 0.70 -9.33
CA ARG A 113 -10.81 1.75 -9.49
C ARG A 113 -12.00 1.29 -10.32
N ASP A 114 -11.76 0.53 -11.39
CA ASP A 114 -12.83 -0.06 -12.20
C ASP A 114 -13.65 -1.06 -11.39
N LEU A 115 -12.99 -1.88 -10.57
CA LEU A 115 -13.66 -2.82 -9.68
C LEU A 115 -14.54 -2.07 -8.67
N PHE A 116 -14.05 -1.00 -8.09
CA PHE A 116 -14.81 -0.19 -7.14
C PHE A 116 -16.05 0.43 -7.79
N ALA A 117 -15.96 0.83 -9.04
CA ALA A 117 -17.10 1.39 -9.78
C ALA A 117 -18.17 0.34 -10.05
N ARG A 118 -17.77 -0.92 -10.22
CA ARG A 118 -18.69 -2.03 -10.51
C ARG A 118 -19.23 -2.69 -9.25
N ASP A 119 -18.48 -2.68 -8.16
CA ASP A 119 -18.83 -3.35 -6.91
C ASP A 119 -18.56 -2.42 -5.74
N CYS A 120 -19.56 -1.65 -5.37
CA CYS A 120 -19.46 -0.67 -4.28
C CYS A 120 -19.22 -1.34 -2.93
N GLU A 121 -19.70 -2.55 -2.72
CA GLU A 121 -19.46 -3.27 -1.47
C GLU A 121 -17.99 -3.59 -1.27
N THR A 122 -17.33 -4.10 -2.31
CA THR A 122 -15.88 -4.31 -2.29
C THR A 122 -15.14 -2.99 -2.04
N ALA A 123 -15.56 -1.92 -2.70
CA ALA A 123 -14.98 -0.59 -2.52
C ALA A 123 -15.04 -0.14 -1.06
N VAL A 124 -16.20 -0.26 -0.43
CA VAL A 124 -16.39 0.15 0.97
C VAL A 124 -15.46 -0.63 1.89
N VAL A 125 -15.38 -1.95 1.74
CA VAL A 125 -14.54 -2.80 2.58
C VAL A 125 -13.07 -2.38 2.47
N ILE A 126 -12.55 -2.30 1.25
CA ILE A 126 -11.13 -1.98 1.03
C ILE A 126 -10.82 -0.55 1.48
N GLN A 127 -11.65 0.41 1.13
CA GLN A 127 -11.44 1.80 1.50
C GLN A 127 -11.49 2.02 3.01
N GLN A 128 -12.34 1.31 3.74
CA GLN A 128 -12.37 1.40 5.20
C GLN A 128 -11.05 0.93 5.81
N HIS A 129 -10.48 -0.17 5.32
CA HIS A 129 -9.20 -0.66 5.81
C HIS A 129 -8.06 0.32 5.48
N VAL A 130 -8.09 0.93 4.30
CA VAL A 130 -7.12 1.96 3.93
C VAL A 130 -7.23 3.16 4.87
N ILE A 131 -8.45 3.63 5.14
CA ILE A 131 -8.69 4.74 6.07
C ILE A 131 -8.17 4.42 7.46
N GLN A 132 -8.45 3.22 7.98
CA GLN A 132 -7.95 2.78 9.28
C GLN A 132 -6.42 2.79 9.33
N THR A 133 -5.79 2.28 8.28
CA THR A 133 -4.32 2.27 8.18
C THR A 133 -3.76 3.69 8.21
N LEU A 134 -4.35 4.60 7.46
CA LEU A 134 -3.91 5.99 7.41
C LEU A 134 -4.09 6.69 8.76
N LEU A 135 -5.20 6.43 9.44
CA LEU A 135 -5.44 7.00 10.77
C LEU A 135 -4.42 6.49 11.79
N GLU A 136 -4.07 5.22 11.74
CA GLU A 136 -3.03 4.64 12.59
C GLU A 136 -1.66 5.27 12.33
N ARG A 137 -1.32 5.48 11.06
CA ARG A 137 -0.07 6.13 10.67
C ARG A 137 -0.01 7.59 11.15
N ILE A 138 -1.11 8.32 11.01
CA ILE A 138 -1.23 9.69 11.54
C ILE A 138 -1.03 9.69 13.05
N GLY A 139 -1.64 8.76 13.76
CA GLY A 139 -1.49 8.63 15.20
C GLY A 139 -0.04 8.41 15.62
N LYS A 140 0.66 7.51 14.94
CA LYS A 140 2.09 7.24 15.19
C LYS A 140 2.96 8.47 14.89
N MET A 141 2.66 9.19 13.82
CA MET A 141 3.38 10.41 13.46
C MET A 141 3.19 11.51 14.52
N ARG A 142 1.98 11.66 15.04
CA ARG A 142 1.68 12.62 16.11
C ARG A 142 2.44 12.29 17.39
N LEU A 143 2.50 11.02 17.78
CA LEU A 143 3.25 10.59 18.94
C LEU A 143 4.75 10.85 18.76
N ALA A 144 5.29 10.57 17.58
CA ALA A 144 6.69 10.84 17.25
C ALA A 144 6.97 12.35 17.29
N GLY A 145 6.07 13.18 16.77
CA GLY A 145 6.18 14.63 16.81
C GLY A 145 6.18 15.19 18.22
N ILE A 146 5.32 14.67 19.08
CA ILE A 146 5.28 15.06 20.49
C ILE A 146 6.57 14.65 21.19
N ALA A 147 7.07 13.45 20.93
CA ALA A 147 8.32 12.98 21.52
C ALA A 147 9.54 13.78 21.07
N MET A 148 9.50 14.39 19.89
CA MET A 148 10.55 15.22 19.34
C MET A 148 10.44 16.70 19.73
N ALA A 149 9.29 17.09 20.22
CA ALA A 149 9.06 18.44 20.70
C ALA A 149 9.57 18.59 22.13
#